data_74034c97c48a95b9c62f7025e0ad7296
#
_entry.id   74034c97c48a95b9c62f7025e0ad7296
#
_cell.length_a   1.000
_cell.length_b   1.000
_cell.length_c   1.000
_cell.angle_alpha   90.00
_cell.angle_beta   90.00
_cell.angle_gamma   90.00
#
_symmetry.space_group_name_H-M   'P 1'
#
loop_
_entity.id
_entity.type
_entity.pdbx_description
1 polymer ?
#
loop_
_entity_poly.entity_id
_entity_poly.type
_entity_poly.pdbx_seq_one_letter_code
_entity_poly.pdbx_strand_id
1 'polypeptide(L)'
;MDKPILCLDFDGVCHSYTSGWKGASVIPDDAVPGLFEFLEQAAPIFDIQVFSTRSNLVGGIQAMQAWFEEQHKKWRVKSGHGRELVPISFPTEKPAAQVTLDDRAITFNGVFPDVNSLRNFQPWNRAGAPTSDPGNPASQSNVDV
;
A
#
# COMPACT_ATOMS: atom_id res chain seq x y z
N MET A 1 3.44 -25.54 -6.90
CA MET A 1 2.16 -24.86 -6.92
C MET A 1 2.34 -23.39 -6.87
N ASP A 2 1.73 -22.71 -7.78
CA ASP A 2 1.90 -21.26 -7.82
C ASP A 2 1.15 -20.62 -6.69
N LYS A 3 1.75 -19.60 -6.12
CA LYS A 3 1.10 -18.85 -5.07
C LYS A 3 0.12 -17.86 -5.68
N PRO A 4 -1.01 -17.60 -5.03
CA PRO A 4 -1.88 -16.53 -5.51
C PRO A 4 -1.19 -15.18 -5.35
N ILE A 5 -1.59 -14.22 -6.16
CA ILE A 5 -1.00 -12.90 -6.14
C ILE A 5 -1.64 -12.05 -5.06
N LEU A 6 -0.80 -11.41 -4.25
CA LEU A 6 -1.23 -10.35 -3.36
C LEU A 6 -0.71 -9.05 -3.96
N CYS A 7 -1.62 -8.17 -4.34
CA CYS A 7 -1.24 -6.89 -4.91
C CYS A 7 -1.28 -5.83 -3.83
N LEU A 8 -0.23 -5.04 -3.74
CA LEU A 8 -0.17 -3.94 -2.79
C LEU A 8 -0.12 -2.65 -3.58
N ASP A 9 -1.00 -1.71 -3.24
CA ASP A 9 -0.82 -0.34 -3.65
C ASP A 9 0.42 0.19 -2.94
N PHE A 10 1.02 1.24 -3.45
CA PHE A 10 2.27 1.73 -2.89
C PHE A 10 2.04 2.92 -1.96
N ASP A 11 1.56 4.05 -2.51
CA ASP A 11 1.36 5.26 -1.69
C ASP A 11 0.16 5.05 -0.78
N GLY A 12 0.37 5.21 0.52
CA GLY A 12 -0.70 5.01 1.50
C GLY A 12 -0.83 3.59 2.00
N VAL A 13 -0.09 2.64 1.44
CA VAL A 13 -0.11 1.24 1.89
C VAL A 13 1.30 0.81 2.30
N CYS A 14 2.28 0.94 1.42
CA CYS A 14 3.67 0.65 1.73
C CYS A 14 4.38 1.92 2.21
N HIS A 15 4.30 2.96 1.40
CA HIS A 15 4.88 4.28 1.65
C HIS A 15 3.85 5.09 2.44
N SER A 16 4.24 5.67 3.55
CA SER A 16 3.25 6.36 4.40
C SER A 16 2.60 7.54 3.71
N TYR A 17 3.31 8.17 2.76
CA TYR A 17 2.74 9.17 1.86
C TYR A 17 2.26 10.42 2.60
N THR A 18 2.83 10.70 3.74
CA THR A 18 2.42 11.86 4.53
C THR A 18 2.78 13.18 3.85
N SER A 19 3.78 13.16 2.98
CA SER A 19 4.19 14.37 2.26
C SER A 19 3.39 14.60 0.97
N GLY A 20 2.57 13.63 0.57
CA GLY A 20 1.80 13.74 -0.66
C GLY A 20 2.65 13.51 -1.90
N TRP A 21 2.09 13.82 -3.05
CA TRP A 21 2.73 13.54 -4.34
C TRP A 21 3.78 14.59 -4.66
N LYS A 22 5.01 14.13 -4.90
CA LYS A 22 6.14 15.01 -5.25
C LYS A 22 6.78 14.58 -6.57
N GLY A 23 6.14 13.72 -7.33
CA GLY A 23 6.68 13.20 -8.58
C GLY A 23 6.86 11.71 -8.51
N ALA A 24 6.89 11.05 -9.67
CA ALA A 24 6.92 9.58 -9.73
C ALA A 24 8.18 9.01 -9.09
N SER A 25 9.29 9.70 -9.18
CA SER A 25 10.56 9.20 -8.67
C SER A 25 10.95 9.80 -7.33
N VAL A 26 10.07 10.58 -6.70
CA VAL A 26 10.35 11.20 -5.41
C VAL A 26 9.47 10.56 -4.36
N ILE A 27 10.09 9.81 -3.44
CA ILE A 27 9.37 9.03 -2.43
C ILE A 27 9.96 9.39 -1.07
N PRO A 28 9.50 10.49 -0.47
CA PRO A 28 10.22 11.07 0.67
C PRO A 28 9.92 10.47 2.03
N ASP A 29 8.85 9.72 2.17
CA ASP A 29 8.41 9.33 3.49
C ASP A 29 8.81 7.89 3.82
N ASP A 30 8.67 7.53 5.09
CA ASP A 30 9.06 6.20 5.56
C ASP A 30 7.96 5.18 5.28
N ALA A 31 8.31 3.92 5.50
CA ALA A 31 7.35 2.83 5.35
C ALA A 31 6.27 2.92 6.42
N VAL A 32 5.08 2.47 6.06
CA VAL A 32 4.01 2.32 7.04
C VAL A 32 4.49 1.31 8.09
N PRO A 33 4.33 1.60 9.38
CA PRO A 33 4.79 0.67 10.41
C PRO A 33 4.19 -0.71 10.22
N GLY A 34 5.04 -1.73 10.34
CA GLY A 34 4.61 -3.10 10.18
C GLY A 34 4.77 -3.65 8.77
N LEU A 35 5.20 -2.84 7.82
CA LEU A 35 5.29 -3.28 6.44
C LEU A 35 6.18 -4.51 6.28
N PHE A 36 7.39 -4.48 6.81
CA PHE A 36 8.33 -5.57 6.55
C PHE A 36 7.97 -6.83 7.31
N GLU A 37 7.42 -6.70 8.52
CA GLU A 37 6.89 -7.86 9.23
C GLU A 37 5.77 -8.52 8.42
N PHE A 38 4.88 -7.70 7.86
CA PHE A 38 3.80 -8.20 7.04
C PHE A 38 4.33 -8.91 5.79
N LEU A 39 5.30 -8.30 5.13
CA LEU A 39 5.87 -8.88 3.91
C LEU A 39 6.50 -10.24 4.20
N GLU A 40 7.18 -10.38 5.33
CA GLU A 40 7.79 -11.66 5.68
C GLU A 40 6.76 -12.73 5.97
N GLN A 41 5.62 -12.35 6.53
CA GLN A 41 4.54 -13.30 6.77
C GLN A 41 3.81 -13.65 5.48
N ALA A 42 3.73 -12.72 4.55
CA ALA A 42 2.99 -12.94 3.31
C ALA A 42 3.77 -13.73 2.27
N ALA A 43 5.10 -13.55 2.23
CA ALA A 43 5.92 -14.12 1.16
C ALA A 43 5.80 -15.64 1.01
N PRO A 44 5.71 -16.44 2.09
CA PRO A 44 5.53 -17.87 1.92
C PRO A 44 4.20 -18.27 1.29
N ILE A 45 3.21 -17.39 1.37
CA ILE A 45 1.84 -17.71 0.97
C ILE A 45 1.49 -17.08 -0.36
N PHE A 46 2.00 -15.88 -0.62
CA PHE A 46 1.62 -15.10 -1.78
C PHE A 46 2.79 -14.74 -2.67
N ASP A 47 2.49 -14.55 -3.93
CA ASP A 47 3.37 -13.86 -4.88
C ASP A 47 3.06 -12.38 -4.69
N ILE A 48 3.99 -11.63 -4.10
CA ILE A 48 3.76 -10.24 -3.73
C ILE A 48 4.10 -9.34 -4.91
N GLN A 49 3.15 -8.52 -5.32
CA GLN A 49 3.35 -7.57 -6.41
C GLN A 49 2.90 -6.19 -5.96
N VAL A 50 3.66 -5.17 -6.34
CA VAL A 50 3.33 -3.78 -6.05
C VAL A 50 2.93 -3.11 -7.35
N PHE A 51 1.73 -2.54 -7.39
CA PHE A 51 1.22 -1.85 -8.56
C PHE A 51 0.65 -0.51 -8.12
N SER A 52 1.06 0.55 -8.78
CA SER A 52 0.78 1.91 -8.34
C SER A 52 0.68 2.82 -9.57
N THR A 53 0.16 4.00 -9.38
CA THR A 53 0.21 5.04 -10.40
C THR A 53 1.64 5.24 -10.89
N ARG A 54 2.62 5.06 -10.01
CA ARG A 54 4.04 5.24 -10.36
C ARG A 54 4.53 4.18 -11.35
N SER A 55 3.84 3.04 -11.43
CA SER A 55 4.33 1.89 -12.21
C SER A 55 4.44 2.18 -13.69
N ASN A 56 3.63 3.10 -14.21
CA ASN A 56 3.64 3.46 -15.62
C ASN A 56 4.27 4.82 -15.90
N LEU A 57 4.91 5.41 -14.91
CA LEU A 57 5.55 6.70 -15.08
C LEU A 57 7.07 6.51 -15.12
N VAL A 58 7.74 7.36 -15.89
CA VAL A 58 9.18 7.25 -16.07
C VAL A 58 9.88 7.32 -14.71
N GLY A 59 10.71 6.33 -14.45
CA GLY A 59 11.48 6.28 -13.21
C GLY A 59 10.71 5.78 -12.00
N GLY A 60 9.41 5.49 -12.15
CA GLY A 60 8.60 5.13 -10.99
C GLY A 60 8.95 3.79 -10.37
N ILE A 61 9.07 2.76 -11.21
CA ILE A 61 9.39 1.43 -10.69
C ILE A 61 10.77 1.41 -10.06
N GLN A 62 11.75 2.03 -10.72
CA GLN A 62 13.11 2.07 -10.21
C GLN A 62 13.15 2.80 -8.86
N ALA A 63 12.38 3.87 -8.73
CA ALA A 63 12.33 4.61 -7.47
C ALA A 63 11.67 3.78 -6.37
N MET A 64 10.61 3.06 -6.68
CA MET A 64 9.97 2.20 -5.69
C MET A 64 10.92 1.07 -5.25
N GLN A 65 11.63 0.46 -6.19
CA GLN A 65 12.59 -0.59 -5.85
C GLN A 65 13.67 -0.06 -4.92
N ALA A 66 14.23 1.11 -5.24
CA ALA A 66 15.27 1.70 -4.40
C ALA A 66 14.72 2.05 -3.02
N TRP A 67 13.48 2.53 -2.98
CA TRP A 67 12.82 2.87 -1.72
C TRP A 67 12.67 1.64 -0.82
N PHE A 68 12.21 0.52 -1.40
CA PHE A 68 12.07 -0.71 -0.61
C PHE A 68 13.41 -1.17 -0.05
N GLU A 69 14.46 -1.09 -0.84
CA GLU A 69 15.77 -1.52 -0.37
C GLU A 69 16.28 -0.64 0.74
N GLU A 70 16.10 0.67 0.60
CA GLU A 70 16.57 1.59 1.63
C GLU A 70 15.76 1.45 2.92
N GLN A 71 14.46 1.36 2.81
CA GLN A 71 13.61 1.22 3.99
C GLN A 71 13.84 -0.13 4.67
N HIS A 72 14.10 -1.17 3.90
CA HIS A 72 14.39 -2.48 4.45
C HIS A 72 15.69 -2.45 5.24
N LYS A 73 16.72 -1.75 4.73
CA LYS A 73 17.96 -1.61 5.47
C LYS A 73 17.73 -0.95 6.82
N LYS A 74 16.94 0.12 6.83
CA LYS A 74 16.63 0.81 8.08
C LYS A 74 15.92 -0.13 9.05
N TRP A 75 14.98 -0.90 8.54
CA TRP A 75 14.22 -1.82 9.37
C TRP A 75 15.12 -2.92 9.94
N ARG A 76 16.04 -3.45 9.15
CA ARG A 76 16.96 -4.49 9.61
C ARG A 76 17.84 -3.98 10.75
N VAL A 77 18.36 -2.78 10.61
CA VAL A 77 19.21 -2.21 11.64
C VAL A 77 18.42 -2.04 12.93
N LYS A 78 17.20 -1.51 12.81
CA LYS A 78 16.40 -1.22 13.98
C LYS A 78 15.86 -2.47 14.65
N SER A 79 15.46 -3.47 13.87
CA SER A 79 14.84 -4.67 14.42
C SER A 79 15.83 -5.78 14.72
N GLY A 80 17.05 -5.67 14.22
CA GLY A 80 18.06 -6.71 14.42
C GLY A 80 17.91 -7.92 13.50
N HIS A 81 17.03 -7.84 12.50
CA HIS A 81 16.87 -8.95 11.57
C HIS A 81 17.98 -8.97 10.54
N GLY A 82 18.44 -10.17 10.18
CA GLY A 82 19.49 -10.31 9.17
C GLY A 82 18.98 -10.82 7.83
N ARG A 83 17.68 -10.91 7.64
CA ARG A 83 17.13 -11.51 6.45
C ARG A 83 17.15 -10.57 5.26
N GLU A 84 17.19 -11.16 4.08
CA GLU A 84 17.09 -10.38 2.85
C GLU A 84 15.66 -9.91 2.66
N LEU A 85 15.51 -8.87 1.86
CA LEU A 85 14.17 -8.42 1.48
C LEU A 85 13.48 -9.53 0.69
N VAL A 86 12.22 -9.80 1.01
CA VAL A 86 11.47 -10.82 0.29
C VAL A 86 11.30 -10.41 -1.17
N PRO A 87 11.09 -11.37 -2.08
CA PRO A 87 10.88 -11.04 -3.48
C PRO A 87 9.60 -10.23 -3.68
N ILE A 88 9.70 -9.16 -4.44
CA ILE A 88 8.57 -8.30 -4.79
C ILE A 88 8.66 -8.02 -6.27
N SER A 89 7.54 -8.21 -6.99
CA SER A 89 7.46 -7.88 -8.40
C SER A 89 6.79 -6.54 -8.59
N PHE A 90 7.13 -5.86 -9.69
CA PHE A 90 6.59 -4.53 -9.97
C PHE A 90 6.01 -4.52 -11.38
N PRO A 91 4.81 -5.05 -11.58
CA PRO A 91 4.22 -5.09 -12.91
C PRO A 91 3.84 -3.70 -13.39
N THR A 92 3.71 -3.56 -14.71
CA THR A 92 3.25 -2.30 -15.31
C THR A 92 1.76 -2.32 -15.59
N GLU A 93 1.11 -3.46 -15.37
CA GLU A 93 -0.34 -3.59 -15.54
C GLU A 93 -0.92 -4.15 -14.27
N LYS A 94 -2.18 -3.85 -14.04
CA LYS A 94 -2.86 -4.36 -12.86
C LYS A 94 -2.85 -5.88 -12.89
N PRO A 95 -2.29 -6.53 -11.87
CA PRO A 95 -2.22 -7.99 -11.86
C PRO A 95 -3.58 -8.61 -11.52
N ALA A 96 -3.75 -9.87 -11.95
CA ALA A 96 -4.95 -10.63 -11.60
C ALA A 96 -4.75 -11.19 -10.20
N ALA A 97 -4.94 -10.35 -9.20
CA ALA A 97 -4.62 -10.68 -7.84
C ALA A 97 -5.76 -11.38 -7.12
N GLN A 98 -5.40 -12.23 -6.17
CA GLN A 98 -6.38 -12.82 -5.25
C GLN A 98 -7.04 -11.70 -4.44
N VAL A 99 -6.24 -10.75 -4.01
CA VAL A 99 -6.72 -9.61 -3.23
C VAL A 99 -5.72 -8.47 -3.38
N THR A 100 -6.24 -7.25 -3.30
CA THR A 100 -5.43 -6.04 -3.37
C THR A 100 -5.64 -5.23 -2.09
N LEU A 101 -4.54 -4.78 -1.48
CA LEU A 101 -4.61 -3.81 -0.38
C LEU A 101 -4.42 -2.43 -0.97
N ASP A 102 -5.40 -1.56 -0.75
CA ASP A 102 -5.42 -0.24 -1.37
C ASP A 102 -6.11 0.72 -0.39
N ASP A 103 -5.52 1.90 -0.23
CA ASP A 103 -6.06 2.88 0.71
C ASP A 103 -7.18 3.71 0.12
N ARG A 104 -7.49 3.54 -1.16
CA ARG A 104 -8.53 4.32 -1.84
C ARG A 104 -9.53 3.42 -2.53
N ALA A 105 -9.94 2.38 -1.87
CA ALA A 105 -10.86 1.41 -2.44
C ALA A 105 -11.94 1.04 -1.44
N ILE A 106 -13.09 0.73 -1.97
CA ILE A 106 -14.22 0.21 -1.19
C ILE A 106 -14.56 -1.14 -1.80
N THR A 107 -14.69 -2.14 -0.97
CA THR A 107 -15.05 -3.47 -1.46
C THR A 107 -16.51 -3.45 -1.91
N PHE A 108 -16.72 -3.80 -3.17
CA PHE A 108 -18.08 -3.85 -3.70
C PHE A 108 -18.77 -5.12 -3.21
N ASN A 109 -19.92 -4.97 -2.62
CA ASN A 109 -20.64 -6.10 -2.04
C ASN A 109 -21.89 -6.49 -2.84
N GLY A 110 -22.03 -6.00 -4.05
CA GLY A 110 -23.19 -6.29 -4.89
C GLY A 110 -24.24 -5.20 -4.93
N VAL A 111 -24.09 -4.19 -4.07
CA VAL A 111 -25.03 -3.07 -4.02
C VAL A 111 -24.23 -1.80 -4.20
N PHE A 112 -24.64 -0.96 -5.15
CA PHE A 112 -23.91 0.28 -5.40
C PHE A 112 -24.13 1.25 -4.24
N PRO A 113 -23.03 1.90 -3.79
CA PRO A 113 -23.13 2.84 -2.67
C PRO A 113 -23.73 4.18 -3.11
N ASP A 114 -24.07 4.98 -2.14
CA ASP A 114 -24.51 6.34 -2.40
C ASP A 114 -23.38 7.15 -3.01
N VAL A 115 -23.70 7.88 -4.09
CA VAL A 115 -22.68 8.62 -4.83
C VAL A 115 -22.03 9.69 -3.96
N ASN A 116 -22.79 10.31 -3.08
CA ASN A 116 -22.23 11.34 -2.22
C ASN A 116 -21.23 10.76 -1.21
N SER A 117 -21.44 9.52 -0.78
CA SER A 117 -20.48 8.89 0.12
C SER A 117 -19.15 8.65 -0.58
N LEU A 118 -19.20 8.35 -1.88
CA LEU A 118 -17.98 8.19 -2.65
C LEU A 118 -17.24 9.51 -2.80
N ARG A 119 -18.00 10.57 -3.04
CA ARG A 119 -17.42 11.90 -3.20
C ARG A 119 -16.70 12.34 -1.93
N ASN A 120 -17.22 11.95 -0.78
CA ASN A 120 -16.67 12.35 0.51
C ASN A 120 -15.63 11.39 1.05
N PHE A 121 -15.26 10.38 0.28
CA PHE A 121 -14.29 9.38 0.73
C PHE A 121 -12.95 10.03 1.05
N GLN A 122 -12.33 9.60 2.15
CA GLN A 122 -10.99 10.03 2.52
C GLN A 122 -10.16 8.80 2.88
N PRO A 123 -8.92 8.72 2.39
CA PRO A 123 -8.04 7.62 2.81
C PRO A 123 -7.62 7.82 4.26
N TRP A 124 -7.19 6.73 4.88
CA TRP A 124 -6.92 6.70 6.31
C TRP A 124 -5.80 7.65 6.75
N ASN A 125 -4.84 7.88 5.86
CA ASN A 125 -3.66 8.65 6.22
C ASN A 125 -3.75 10.11 5.84
N ARG A 126 -4.94 10.57 5.41
CA ARG A 126 -5.04 11.93 4.94
C ARG A 126 -5.14 12.87 6.09
N ALA A 127 -4.37 13.93 6.06
CA ALA A 127 -4.46 14.96 7.09
C ALA A 127 -5.87 15.51 7.09
N GLY A 128 -6.47 15.63 8.25
CA GLY A 128 -7.83 16.10 8.35
C GLY A 128 -8.87 15.03 8.11
N ALA A 129 -8.44 13.82 7.82
CA ALA A 129 -9.40 12.74 7.69
C ALA A 129 -10.02 12.53 9.04
N PRO A 130 -11.25 12.21 9.02
CA PRO A 130 -11.92 11.99 10.25
C PRO A 130 -11.40 10.77 10.85
N THR A 131 -11.04 10.63 11.56
CA THR A 131 -10.48 9.41 11.95
C THR A 131 -10.79 9.22 13.08
N SER A 132 -10.81 9.23 13.14
CA SER A 132 -10.84 8.98 13.63
C SER A 132 -10.81 8.36 14.25
N ASP A 133 -11.04 8.21 14.65
CA ASP A 133 -11.09 7.55 15.03
C ASP A 133 -11.07 6.60 14.89
N PRO A 134 -10.63 6.15 15.00
CA PRO A 134 -10.49 5.12 14.58
C PRO A 134 -11.34 4.43 14.94
N GLY A 135 -11.56 4.39 15.25
CA GLY A 135 -12.30 3.76 15.41
C GLY A 135 -13.13 4.49 15.16
N ASN A 136 -13.27 5.24 15.03
CA ASN A 136 -14.01 5.90 14.67
C ASN A 136 -14.66 5.56 13.88
N PRO A 137 -14.95 5.10 13.93
CA PRO A 137 -15.60 4.55 13.15
C PRO A 137 -16.07 5.25 12.29
N ALA A 138 -16.01 6.09 12.50
CA ALA A 138 -16.51 6.74 11.61
C ALA A 138 -15.80 6.57 10.56
N SER A 139 -14.88 6.48 10.75
CA SER A 139 -14.19 6.34 9.73
C SER A 139 -14.51 5.25 9.23
N GLN A 140 -14.73 4.61 9.84
CA GLN A 140 -14.87 3.53 9.32
C GLN A 140 -16.08 3.40 8.91
N SER A 141 -16.61 3.97 9.39
CA SER A 141 -17.76 3.72 8.97
C SER A 141 -17.90 3.96 7.63
N ASN A 142 -17.40 4.75 7.29
CA ASN A 142 -17.56 5.01 6.04
C ASN A 142 -17.25 4.03 5.29
N VAL A 143 -16.78 3.33 5.73
CA VAL A 143 -16.35 2.43 4.97
C VAL A 143 -17.31 1.57 4.78
N ASP A 144 -18.09 1.36 5.49
CA ASP A 144 -18.90 0.39 5.26
C ASP A 144 -19.86 0.86 4.42
N VAL A 145 -19.76 1.27 3.49
CA VAL A 145 -20.66 1.59 2.66
C VAL A 145 -21.11 0.65 1.91
#